data_d81c5a535c6448654d61f1a02579fc8b
#
_entry.id   d81c5a535c6448654d61f1a02579fc8b
#
_cell.length_a   1.000
_cell.length_b   1.000
_cell.length_c   1.000
_cell.angle_alpha   90.00
_cell.angle_beta   90.00
_cell.angle_gamma   90.00
#
_symmetry.space_group_name_H-M   'P 1'
#
loop_
_entity.id
_entity.type
_entity.pdbx_description
1 polymer ?
#
loop_
_entity_poly.entity_id
_entity_poly.type
_entity_poly.pdbx_seq_one_letter_code
_entity_poly.pdbx_strand_id
1 'polypeptide(L)'
;MGGGSAKPKGVQAYLRRIRNKVHLGYWVLTKDGELAGVINVNEIVRGAFCSGYLGYYAFVPHNGKGYLTRGLAAVLTDLFRVHGLHRVEANIQPGNNDSQVLVQRLGFRLEGFSPRYLKIAGRWRDHERWALTVEDWRRKPARLDNKRLERTAEKRGRSAAGR
;
A
#
# COMPACT_ATOMS: atom_id res chain seq x y z
N MET A 1 -5.97 40.96 -0.62
CA MET A 1 -7.17 40.11 -0.56
C MET A 1 -6.73 38.66 -0.62
N GLY A 2 -6.67 38.00 0.52
CA GLY A 2 -6.23 36.61 0.64
C GLY A 2 -7.37 35.66 0.36
N GLY A 3 -7.37 35.02 -0.80
CA GLY A 3 -8.27 33.91 -1.13
C GLY A 3 -7.87 32.63 -0.39
N GLY A 4 -8.34 32.44 0.84
CA GLY A 4 -8.22 31.19 1.56
C GLY A 4 -9.10 30.14 0.92
N SER A 5 -8.56 29.33 0.03
CA SER A 5 -9.23 28.16 -0.49
C SER A 5 -9.51 27.17 0.65
N ALA A 6 -10.74 27.15 1.13
CA ALA A 6 -11.18 26.18 2.13
C ALA A 6 -11.07 24.77 1.55
N LYS A 7 -10.16 23.95 2.11
CA LYS A 7 -10.01 22.55 1.71
C LYS A 7 -11.33 21.81 1.92
N PRO A 8 -11.75 20.94 0.99
CA PRO A 8 -12.98 20.17 1.12
C PRO A 8 -13.03 19.42 2.47
N LYS A 9 -14.21 19.39 3.11
CA LYS A 9 -14.39 18.77 4.45
C LYS A 9 -13.84 17.36 4.56
N GLY A 10 -13.94 16.54 3.47
CA GLY A 10 -13.41 15.19 3.40
C GLY A 10 -11.86 15.13 3.47
N VAL A 11 -11.18 16.09 2.84
CA VAL A 11 -9.71 16.17 2.89
C VAL A 11 -9.22 16.54 4.28
N GLN A 12 -9.91 17.44 4.98
CA GLN A 12 -9.55 17.81 6.34
C GLN A 12 -9.77 16.66 7.34
N ALA A 13 -10.83 15.87 7.16
CA ALA A 13 -11.10 14.69 7.97
C ALA A 13 -10.02 13.61 7.73
N TYR A 14 -9.63 13.39 6.47
CA TYR A 14 -8.54 12.49 6.10
C TYR A 14 -7.21 12.94 6.72
N LEU A 15 -6.82 14.20 6.57
CA LEU A 15 -5.57 14.73 7.12
C LEU A 15 -5.50 14.66 8.65
N ARG A 16 -6.64 14.80 9.35
CA ARG A 16 -6.70 14.59 10.80
C ARG A 16 -6.48 13.11 11.16
N ARG A 17 -7.05 12.20 10.40
CA ARG A 17 -6.90 10.75 10.62
C ARG A 17 -5.46 10.29 10.44
N ILE A 18 -4.75 10.74 9.39
CA ILE A 18 -3.38 10.33 9.09
C ILE A 18 -2.31 11.01 9.97
N ARG A 19 -2.68 11.96 10.81
CA ARG A 19 -1.77 12.68 11.71
C ARG A 19 -1.72 12.13 13.13
N ASN A 20 -2.49 11.11 13.46
CA ASN A 20 -2.48 10.55 14.80
C ASN A 20 -1.48 9.39 14.91
N LYS A 21 -1.13 9.01 16.17
CA LYS A 21 -0.11 7.99 16.45
C LYS A 21 -0.49 6.56 16.00
N VAL A 22 -1.76 6.34 15.65
CA VAL A 22 -2.29 5.02 15.26
C VAL A 22 -2.56 4.89 13.75
N HIS A 23 -2.35 5.98 12.99
CA HIS A 23 -2.51 5.95 11.53
C HIS A 23 -1.40 6.73 10.84
N LEU A 24 -0.92 6.21 9.71
CA LEU A 24 0.00 6.88 8.79
C LEU A 24 -0.61 6.87 7.38
N GLY A 25 -0.36 7.93 6.62
CA GLY A 25 -0.81 8.04 5.24
C GLY A 25 0.30 8.51 4.32
N TYR A 26 0.41 7.87 3.16
CA TYR A 26 1.40 8.15 2.13
C TYR A 26 0.72 8.38 0.78
N TRP A 27 1.22 9.32 0.04
CA TRP A 27 0.83 9.57 -1.35
C TRP A 27 1.87 8.99 -2.28
N VAL A 28 1.40 8.27 -3.28
CA VAL A 28 2.23 7.74 -4.35
C VAL A 28 2.09 8.69 -5.54
N LEU A 29 3.18 9.35 -5.89
CA LEU A 29 3.21 10.32 -6.98
C LEU A 29 3.95 9.74 -8.19
N THR A 30 3.54 10.17 -9.39
CA THR A 30 4.30 9.95 -10.62
C THR A 30 5.55 10.85 -10.64
N LYS A 31 6.42 10.67 -11.63
CA LYS A 31 7.58 11.57 -11.85
C LYS A 31 7.15 13.02 -12.12
N ASP A 32 5.97 13.19 -12.70
CA ASP A 32 5.41 14.51 -13.04
C ASP A 32 4.58 15.12 -11.90
N GLY A 33 4.56 14.45 -10.73
CA GLY A 33 3.86 14.93 -9.53
C GLY A 33 2.37 14.61 -9.48
N GLU A 34 1.84 13.81 -10.39
CA GLU A 34 0.44 13.39 -10.38
C GLU A 34 0.20 12.32 -9.30
N LEU A 35 -0.98 12.33 -8.69
CA LEU A 35 -1.34 11.36 -7.66
C LEU A 35 -1.72 10.01 -8.30
N ALA A 36 -0.82 9.04 -8.18
CA ALA A 36 -1.02 7.68 -8.71
C ALA A 36 -1.71 6.73 -7.73
N GLY A 37 -1.68 7.02 -6.43
CA GLY A 37 -2.33 6.20 -5.42
C GLY A 37 -2.11 6.72 -4.01
N VAL A 38 -2.76 6.07 -3.05
CA VAL A 38 -2.58 6.32 -1.62
C VAL A 38 -2.35 5.01 -0.88
N ILE A 39 -1.55 5.08 0.17
CA ILE A 39 -1.27 3.98 1.08
C ILE A 39 -1.54 4.47 2.50
N ASN A 40 -2.37 3.77 3.22
CA ASN A 40 -2.67 4.03 4.62
C ASN A 40 -2.16 2.87 5.47
N VAL A 41 -1.61 3.17 6.63
CA VAL A 41 -1.31 2.20 7.67
C VAL A 41 -2.24 2.51 8.83
N ASN A 42 -3.07 1.56 9.18
CA ASN A 42 -4.15 1.73 10.15
C ASN A 42 -3.91 0.87 11.38
N GLU A 43 -4.56 1.24 12.48
CA GLU A 43 -4.56 0.49 13.75
C GLU A 43 -3.14 0.11 14.18
N ILE A 44 -2.24 1.09 14.20
CA ILE A 44 -0.87 0.86 14.64
C ILE A 44 -0.88 0.58 16.14
N VAL A 45 -0.58 -0.66 16.50
CA VAL A 45 -0.45 -1.11 17.89
C VAL A 45 1.03 -1.21 18.22
N ARG A 46 1.41 -0.65 19.35
CA ARG A 46 2.79 -0.70 19.88
C ARG A 46 2.93 -1.79 20.95
N GLY A 47 4.08 -1.87 21.57
CA GLY A 47 4.38 -2.86 22.60
C GLY A 47 4.64 -4.25 22.01
N ALA A 48 4.14 -5.27 22.65
CA ALA A 48 4.41 -6.66 22.28
C ALA A 48 3.89 -7.05 20.90
N PHE A 49 2.80 -6.44 20.43
CA PHE A 49 2.24 -6.74 19.10
C PHE A 49 2.98 -6.00 17.97
N CYS A 50 3.34 -4.74 18.16
CA CYS A 50 4.13 -3.89 17.27
C CYS A 50 3.78 -4.04 15.78
N SER A 51 2.50 -3.84 15.45
CA SER A 51 1.91 -4.15 14.15
C SER A 51 0.98 -3.05 13.66
N GLY A 52 0.68 -3.05 12.36
CA GLY A 52 -0.34 -2.24 11.73
C GLY A 52 -0.81 -2.93 10.45
N TYR A 53 -1.95 -2.49 9.90
CA TYR A 53 -2.41 -3.05 8.63
C TYR A 53 -2.54 -2.02 7.53
N LEU A 54 -2.31 -2.48 6.29
CA LEU A 54 -2.32 -1.66 5.08
C LEU A 54 -3.74 -1.53 4.50
N GLY A 55 -4.07 -0.32 4.06
CA GLY A 55 -5.12 -0.06 3.09
C GLY A 55 -4.52 0.76 1.96
N TYR A 56 -4.78 0.40 0.71
CA TYR A 56 -4.19 1.09 -0.43
C TYR A 56 -5.10 1.10 -1.64
N TYR A 57 -4.94 2.14 -2.47
CA TYR A 57 -5.73 2.35 -3.68
C TYR A 57 -4.84 2.91 -4.78
N ALA A 58 -4.96 2.36 -5.99
CA ALA A 58 -4.39 2.95 -7.20
C ALA A 58 -5.45 3.80 -7.91
N PHE A 59 -5.04 4.92 -8.47
CA PHE A 59 -5.92 5.81 -9.23
C PHE A 59 -5.74 5.63 -10.74
N VAL A 60 -6.86 5.73 -11.46
CA VAL A 60 -6.87 5.83 -12.91
C VAL A 60 -6.28 7.20 -13.32
N PRO A 61 -5.41 7.29 -14.33
CA PRO A 61 -5.00 6.25 -15.28
C PRO A 61 -3.70 5.52 -14.90
N HIS A 62 -3.28 5.56 -13.63
CA HIS A 62 -1.96 5.08 -13.17
C HIS A 62 -1.98 3.64 -12.64
N ASN A 63 -3.16 3.02 -12.52
CA ASN A 63 -3.28 1.62 -12.10
C ASN A 63 -2.57 0.66 -13.07
N GLY A 64 -2.04 -0.44 -12.56
CA GLY A 64 -1.32 -1.44 -13.35
C GLY A 64 0.08 -1.03 -13.84
N LYS A 65 0.53 0.21 -13.62
CA LYS A 65 1.84 0.73 -14.04
C LYS A 65 2.97 0.52 -13.03
N GLY A 66 2.71 -0.20 -11.95
CA GLY A 66 3.71 -0.53 -10.92
C GLY A 66 3.99 0.59 -9.90
N TYR A 67 3.31 1.73 -9.96
CA TYR A 67 3.48 2.82 -9.00
C TYR A 67 3.17 2.36 -7.57
N LEU A 68 2.04 1.65 -7.38
CA LEU A 68 1.63 1.19 -6.05
C LEU A 68 2.61 0.14 -5.49
N THR A 69 3.14 -0.75 -6.32
CA THR A 69 4.15 -1.74 -5.90
C THR A 69 5.42 -1.05 -5.37
N ARG A 70 5.91 -0.05 -6.09
CA ARG A 70 7.09 0.73 -5.67
C ARG A 70 6.80 1.56 -4.42
N GLY A 71 5.64 2.20 -4.38
CA GLY A 71 5.19 2.95 -3.21
C GLY A 71 5.11 2.09 -1.96
N LEU A 72 4.48 0.92 -2.06
CA LEU A 72 4.39 -0.02 -0.95
C LEU A 72 5.77 -0.53 -0.49
N ALA A 73 6.69 -0.81 -1.40
CA ALA A 73 8.06 -1.20 -1.04
C ALA A 73 8.78 -0.11 -0.25
N ALA A 74 8.63 1.15 -0.64
CA ALA A 74 9.18 2.30 0.08
C ALA A 74 8.53 2.45 1.46
N VAL A 75 7.19 2.37 1.54
CA VAL A 75 6.44 2.46 2.80
C VAL A 75 6.82 1.33 3.75
N LEU A 76 6.95 0.08 3.28
CA LEU A 76 7.39 -1.04 4.11
C LEU A 76 8.79 -0.80 4.70
N THR A 77 9.70 -0.25 3.90
CA THR A 77 11.03 0.13 4.39
C THR A 77 10.95 1.18 5.48
N ASP A 78 10.12 2.20 5.30
CA ASP A 78 9.88 3.25 6.29
C ASP A 78 9.26 2.70 7.58
N LEU A 79 8.24 1.86 7.46
CA LEU A 79 7.55 1.24 8.60
C LEU A 79 8.50 0.39 9.46
N PHE A 80 9.38 -0.39 8.83
CA PHE A 80 10.31 -1.26 9.56
C PHE A 80 11.53 -0.51 10.09
N ARG A 81 12.08 0.48 9.35
CA ARG A 81 13.30 1.19 9.73
C ARG A 81 13.06 2.41 10.59
N VAL A 82 12.07 3.24 10.25
CA VAL A 82 11.81 4.52 10.91
C VAL A 82 10.75 4.36 11.99
N HIS A 83 9.65 3.70 11.67
CA HIS A 83 8.55 3.52 12.63
C HIS A 83 8.75 2.32 13.56
N GLY A 84 9.73 1.45 13.29
CA GLY A 84 10.09 0.32 14.15
C GLY A 84 8.98 -0.71 14.31
N LEU A 85 8.11 -0.87 13.31
CA LEU A 85 7.12 -1.96 13.34
C LEU A 85 7.83 -3.31 13.15
N HIS A 86 7.30 -4.34 13.81
CA HIS A 86 7.75 -5.70 13.63
C HIS A 86 6.96 -6.41 12.53
N ARG A 87 5.67 -6.09 12.41
CA ARG A 87 4.73 -6.78 11.55
C ARG A 87 3.84 -5.80 10.79
N VAL A 88 3.56 -6.11 9.53
CA VAL A 88 2.59 -5.38 8.69
C VAL A 88 1.63 -6.39 8.08
N GLU A 89 0.34 -6.12 8.16
CA GLU A 89 -0.72 -6.98 7.64
C GLU A 89 -1.45 -6.33 6.47
N ALA A 90 -1.97 -7.16 5.57
CA ALA A 90 -2.90 -6.78 4.52
C ALA A 90 -4.11 -7.74 4.56
N ASN A 91 -5.28 -7.17 4.78
CA ASN A 91 -6.54 -7.92 4.82
C ASN A 91 -7.24 -7.75 3.48
N ILE A 92 -7.27 -8.80 2.67
CA ILE A 92 -7.69 -8.76 1.27
C ILE A 92 -8.96 -9.58 1.09
N GLN A 93 -10.00 -9.00 0.48
CA GLN A 93 -11.21 -9.76 0.15
C GLN A 93 -10.87 -10.87 -0.85
N PRO A 94 -11.42 -12.09 -0.68
CA PRO A 94 -11.29 -13.16 -1.67
C PRO A 94 -11.73 -12.67 -3.04
N GLY A 95 -10.97 -13.02 -4.08
CA GLY A 95 -11.24 -12.56 -5.45
C GLY A 95 -10.60 -11.22 -5.84
N ASN A 96 -10.00 -10.47 -4.91
CA ASN A 96 -9.17 -9.31 -5.24
C ASN A 96 -7.76 -9.75 -5.67
N ASN A 97 -7.69 -10.37 -6.85
CA ASN A 97 -6.49 -11.00 -7.37
C ASN A 97 -5.32 -10.00 -7.53
N ASP A 98 -5.62 -8.76 -7.92
CA ASP A 98 -4.60 -7.72 -8.10
C ASP A 98 -3.88 -7.43 -6.79
N SER A 99 -4.63 -7.29 -5.70
CA SER A 99 -4.06 -7.09 -4.36
C SER A 99 -3.30 -8.31 -3.85
N GLN A 100 -3.82 -9.52 -4.09
CA GLN A 100 -3.13 -10.77 -3.72
C GLN A 100 -1.78 -10.89 -4.42
N VAL A 101 -1.73 -10.69 -5.73
CA VAL A 101 -0.48 -10.71 -6.53
C VAL A 101 0.48 -9.62 -6.05
N LEU A 102 -0.02 -8.44 -5.73
CA LEU A 102 0.78 -7.32 -5.24
C LEU A 102 1.49 -7.66 -3.93
N VAL A 103 0.76 -8.16 -2.93
CA VAL A 103 1.35 -8.49 -1.61
C VAL A 103 2.27 -9.71 -1.70
N GLN A 104 1.95 -10.71 -2.51
CA GLN A 104 2.85 -11.85 -2.77
C GLN A 104 4.20 -11.39 -3.35
N ARG A 105 4.19 -10.49 -4.33
CA ARG A 105 5.41 -9.91 -4.91
C ARG A 105 6.25 -9.16 -3.85
N LEU A 106 5.60 -8.54 -2.90
CA LEU A 106 6.26 -7.87 -1.77
C LEU A 106 6.72 -8.83 -0.66
N GLY A 107 6.38 -10.12 -0.77
CA GLY A 107 6.85 -11.16 0.14
C GLY A 107 5.92 -11.42 1.33
N PHE A 108 4.71 -10.92 1.30
CA PHE A 108 3.69 -11.29 2.27
C PHE A 108 3.35 -12.76 2.15
N ARG A 109 3.02 -13.40 3.27
CA ARG A 109 2.53 -14.77 3.36
C ARG A 109 1.05 -14.76 3.70
N LEU A 110 0.29 -15.65 3.09
CA LEU A 110 -1.08 -15.93 3.50
C LEU A 110 -1.04 -16.70 4.82
N GLU A 111 -1.62 -16.14 5.87
CA GLU A 111 -1.65 -16.75 7.21
C GLU A 111 -3.02 -17.27 7.61
N GLY A 112 -4.05 -16.94 6.87
CA GLY A 112 -5.38 -17.47 7.15
C GLY A 112 -6.51 -16.77 6.45
N PHE A 113 -7.69 -17.33 6.64
CA PHE A 113 -8.97 -16.83 6.17
C PHE A 113 -9.86 -16.49 7.37
N SER A 114 -10.50 -15.34 7.32
CA SER A 114 -11.44 -14.91 8.38
C SER A 114 -12.78 -14.54 7.78
N PRO A 115 -13.82 -15.35 8.02
CA PRO A 115 -15.17 -15.05 7.55
C PRO A 115 -15.74 -13.86 8.31
N ARG A 116 -16.47 -13.01 7.60
CA ARG A 116 -17.16 -11.82 8.15
C ARG A 116 -16.24 -10.94 9.01
N TYR A 117 -15.04 -10.67 8.52
CA TYR A 117 -13.93 -10.06 9.27
C TYR A 117 -14.04 -8.54 9.37
N LEU A 118 -14.24 -7.86 8.24
CA LEU A 118 -14.35 -6.39 8.19
C LEU A 118 -15.70 -5.96 7.61
N LYS A 119 -16.24 -4.86 8.15
CA LYS A 119 -17.47 -4.25 7.64
C LYS A 119 -17.13 -3.29 6.51
N ILE A 120 -17.48 -3.66 5.28
CA ILE A 120 -17.25 -2.87 4.07
C ILE A 120 -18.60 -2.52 3.44
N ALA A 121 -18.83 -1.22 3.21
CA ALA A 121 -20.09 -0.73 2.66
C ALA A 121 -21.35 -1.30 3.38
N GLY A 122 -21.32 -1.30 4.71
CA GLY A 122 -22.42 -1.75 5.55
C GLY A 122 -22.56 -3.27 5.71
N ARG A 123 -21.73 -4.09 5.05
CA ARG A 123 -21.78 -5.55 5.11
C ARG A 123 -20.48 -6.15 5.66
N TRP A 124 -20.58 -7.16 6.50
CA TRP A 124 -19.45 -7.96 6.94
C TRP A 124 -18.92 -8.79 5.78
N ARG A 125 -17.62 -8.68 5.47
CA ARG A 125 -16.94 -9.32 4.35
C ARG A 125 -15.84 -10.25 4.84
N ASP A 126 -15.69 -11.36 4.13
CA ASP A 126 -14.60 -12.31 4.34
C ASP A 126 -13.28 -11.71 3.89
N HIS A 127 -12.20 -12.06 4.58
CA HIS A 127 -10.86 -11.60 4.22
C HIS A 127 -9.84 -12.71 4.37
N GLU A 128 -8.91 -12.73 3.44
CA GLU A 128 -7.62 -13.40 3.58
C GLU A 128 -6.68 -12.50 4.37
N ARG A 129 -5.99 -13.08 5.35
CA ARG A 129 -5.02 -12.36 6.17
C ARG A 129 -3.61 -12.64 5.66
N TRP A 130 -3.00 -11.63 5.10
CA TRP A 130 -1.63 -11.65 4.62
C TRP A 130 -0.74 -10.86 5.56
N ALA A 131 0.49 -11.33 5.80
CA ALA A 131 1.40 -10.67 6.71
C ALA A 131 2.85 -10.72 6.23
N LEU A 132 3.60 -9.70 6.64
CA LEU A 132 5.03 -9.56 6.43
C LEU A 132 5.69 -9.11 7.72
N THR A 133 6.75 -9.81 8.14
CA THR A 133 7.58 -9.42 9.28
C THR A 133 8.85 -8.71 8.83
N VAL A 134 9.47 -7.97 9.74
CA VAL A 134 10.74 -7.28 9.47
C VAL A 134 11.87 -8.27 9.11
N GLU A 135 11.83 -9.47 9.69
CA GLU A 135 12.81 -10.54 9.40
C GLU A 135 12.67 -11.04 7.97
N ASP A 136 11.44 -11.27 7.51
CA ASP A 136 11.18 -11.71 6.13
C ASP A 136 11.52 -10.60 5.12
N TRP A 137 11.22 -9.35 5.46
CA TRP A 137 11.59 -8.19 4.64
C TRP A 137 13.10 -8.07 4.45
N ARG A 138 13.89 -8.27 5.52
CA ARG A 138 15.35 -8.22 5.48
C ARG A 138 15.98 -9.37 4.73
N ARG A 139 15.37 -10.57 4.76
CA ARG A 139 15.84 -11.77 4.02
C ARG A 139 15.58 -11.68 2.52
N LYS A 140 14.66 -10.83 2.10
CA LYS A 140 14.37 -10.65 0.68
C LYS A 140 15.62 -10.06 0.03
N PRO A 141 16.32 -10.79 -0.88
CA PRO A 141 17.40 -10.17 -1.62
C PRO A 141 16.84 -8.94 -2.33
N ALA A 142 17.64 -7.89 -2.46
CA ALA A 142 17.30 -6.58 -3.03
C ALA A 142 16.84 -6.63 -4.51
N ARG A 143 15.92 -7.54 -4.86
CA ARG A 143 15.37 -7.82 -6.19
C ARG A 143 14.12 -7.01 -6.53
N LEU A 144 13.79 -6.02 -5.75
CA LEU A 144 13.05 -4.86 -6.24
C LEU A 144 14.06 -3.85 -6.79
N ASP A 145 15.03 -4.38 -7.56
CA ASP A 145 15.98 -3.57 -8.29
C ASP A 145 15.19 -2.71 -9.28
N ASN A 146 15.22 -1.41 -9.10
CA ASN A 146 14.57 -0.42 -9.98
C ASN A 146 14.84 -0.71 -11.46
N LYS A 147 16.00 -1.26 -11.81
CA LYS A 147 16.39 -1.64 -13.17
C LYS A 147 15.50 -2.71 -13.81
N ARG A 148 14.92 -3.65 -13.04
CA ARG A 148 14.06 -4.70 -13.62
C ARG A 148 12.63 -4.21 -13.85
N LEU A 149 12.16 -3.28 -13.02
CA LEU A 149 10.85 -2.65 -13.20
C LEU A 149 10.88 -1.66 -14.37
N GLU A 150 11.99 -0.95 -14.58
CA GLU A 150 12.23 -0.07 -15.74
C GLU A 150 12.30 -0.86 -17.04
N ARG A 151 13.02 -1.98 -17.09
CA ARG A 151 13.11 -2.86 -18.28
C ARG A 151 11.76 -3.49 -18.68
N THR A 152 10.88 -3.75 -17.70
CA THR A 152 9.55 -4.30 -18.00
C THR A 152 8.61 -3.22 -18.54
N ALA A 153 8.74 -1.98 -18.06
CA ALA A 153 8.00 -0.84 -18.57
C ALA A 153 8.45 -0.45 -19.99
N GLU A 154 9.75 -0.45 -20.26
CA GLU A 154 10.31 -0.18 -21.59
C GLU A 154 9.94 -1.24 -22.64
N LYS A 155 9.95 -2.53 -22.28
CA LYS A 155 9.52 -3.61 -23.18
C LYS A 155 8.03 -3.51 -23.55
N ARG A 156 7.17 -3.12 -22.61
CA ARG A 156 5.74 -2.92 -22.91
C ARG A 156 5.46 -1.66 -23.72
N GLY A 157 6.24 -0.59 -23.52
CA GLY A 157 6.16 0.64 -24.32
C GLY A 157 6.55 0.44 -25.77
N ARG A 158 7.56 -0.38 -26.06
CA ARG A 158 8.00 -0.69 -27.45
C ARG A 158 7.03 -1.63 -28.20
N SER A 159 6.31 -2.50 -27.49
CA SER A 159 5.31 -3.37 -28.11
C SER A 159 4.01 -2.63 -28.51
N ALA A 160 3.72 -1.49 -27.89
CA ALA A 160 2.52 -0.69 -28.18
C ALA A 160 2.74 0.34 -29.32
N ALA A 161 3.98 0.65 -29.66
CA ALA A 161 4.34 1.60 -30.72
C ALA A 161 4.61 0.95 -32.08
N GLY A 162 4.42 -0.36 -32.22
CA GLY A 162 4.71 -1.15 -33.42
C GLY A 162 3.50 -1.83 -34.05
N ARG A 163 2.31 -1.20 -33.98
CA ARG A 163 1.14 -1.61 -34.78
C ARG A 163 0.42 -0.39 -35.34
#